data_8a95d68135ba612b38d532f12c15dbab
#
_entry.id   8a95d68135ba612b38d532f12c15dbab
#
_cell.length_a   1.000
_cell.length_b   1.000
_cell.length_c   1.000
_cell.angle_alpha   90.00
_cell.angle_beta   90.00
_cell.angle_gamma   90.00
#
_symmetry.space_group_name_H-M   'P 1'
#
loop_
_entity.id
_entity.type
_entity.pdbx_description
1 polymer ?
#
loop_
_entity_poly.entity_id
_entity_poly.type
_entity_poly.pdbx_seq_one_letter_code
_entity_poly.pdbx_strand_id
1 'polypeptide(L)'
;LFKNKTDYLMESIRKGRAMTRREKLNLIVGLSVPSMLAQISTVMMFFIDASMVGHLGAEASASIGLIESTTWLIGSLLSAAATGFSVQVAHFIGANDFRRARQVYRHALICGLAFSLMLTLVGVGIHGYLPYWLGGGDDIAPYSSKYFLIYSLVLPFVFLYHISEMMLKSAGNMHTPSVMAVLICISDVVFNYLFIYILKMGVVGAACGTAMAYFCISLPNLWISACSNKILNLRQDKEPFRWVKSYVNHACQISIPMAIQNILMSGAQIVSTMIVAPLGNIAIAAHSFAITAESLCYMPGYGIGDAASTLVGQTHGAGRIDLCKSFAYLTVGLGMSVMALMGVVMFVFAPEMIGVLSPVESIRELGTLCLRIEAFAEPFFAASIVTYSVCVGAGDTKKPAAINLGTMWLVRLTLAYGLSKSYGLEGVWIAMATELTLRGCLFLVRLFRGSWLKSFRVDSL
;
A
#
# COMPACT_ATOMS: atom_id res chain seq x y z
N LEU A 1 -19.13 10.97 -17.83
CA LEU A 1 -19.17 12.36 -17.34
C LEU A 1 -18.08 12.66 -16.32
N PHE A 2 -17.90 11.87 -15.27
CA PHE A 2 -16.87 12.08 -14.25
C PHE A 2 -15.44 11.98 -14.79
N LYS A 3 -15.14 10.99 -15.62
CA LYS A 3 -13.80 10.78 -16.20
C LYS A 3 -13.34 11.99 -17.03
N ASN A 4 -14.19 12.49 -17.91
CA ASN A 4 -13.85 13.64 -18.75
C ASN A 4 -13.63 14.93 -17.94
N LYS A 5 -14.37 15.10 -16.85
CA LYS A 5 -14.19 16.26 -15.97
C LYS A 5 -12.88 16.17 -15.18
N THR A 6 -12.52 15.00 -14.70
CA THR A 6 -11.25 14.75 -14.00
C THR A 6 -10.07 14.99 -14.94
N ASP A 7 -10.13 14.47 -16.16
CA ASP A 7 -9.08 14.67 -17.17
C ASP A 7 -8.90 16.17 -17.51
N TYR A 8 -10.00 16.92 -17.64
CA TYR A 8 -9.95 18.36 -17.87
C TYR A 8 -9.29 19.11 -16.70
N LEU A 9 -9.63 18.77 -15.46
CA LEU A 9 -9.06 19.40 -14.28
C LEU A 9 -7.57 19.06 -14.11
N MET A 10 -7.17 17.83 -14.42
CA MET A 10 -5.74 17.42 -14.43
C MET A 10 -4.97 18.22 -15.48
N GLU A 11 -5.52 18.40 -16.66
CA GLU A 11 -4.92 19.21 -17.71
C GLU A 11 -4.79 20.69 -17.30
N SER A 12 -5.72 21.21 -16.50
CA SER A 12 -5.67 22.57 -15.97
C SER A 12 -4.44 22.82 -15.10
N ILE A 13 -3.95 21.81 -14.39
CA ILE A 13 -2.70 21.92 -13.62
C ILE A 13 -1.52 22.19 -14.56
N ARG A 14 -1.42 21.47 -15.65
CA ARG A 14 -0.32 21.57 -16.62
C ARG A 14 -0.39 22.85 -17.45
N LYS A 15 -1.60 23.34 -17.74
CA LYS A 15 -1.84 24.55 -18.54
C LYS A 15 -1.78 25.85 -17.77
N GLY A 16 -1.52 25.79 -16.46
CA GLY A 16 -1.41 26.98 -15.62
C GLY A 16 -2.73 27.69 -15.34
N ARG A 17 -3.87 27.04 -15.54
CA ARG A 17 -5.17 27.63 -15.25
C ARG A 17 -5.41 27.73 -13.74
N ALA A 18 -6.01 28.83 -13.31
CA ALA A 18 -6.45 28.97 -11.92
C ALA A 18 -7.59 28.00 -11.63
N MET A 19 -7.58 27.42 -10.43
CA MET A 19 -8.60 26.47 -9.99
C MET A 19 -9.32 27.02 -8.75
N THR A 20 -10.65 26.95 -8.77
CA THR A 20 -11.46 27.29 -7.61
C THR A 20 -11.38 26.17 -6.55
N ARG A 21 -11.70 26.50 -5.31
CA ARG A 21 -11.73 25.49 -4.23
C ARG A 21 -12.66 24.31 -4.55
N ARG A 22 -13.79 24.60 -5.17
CA ARG A 22 -14.74 23.56 -5.59
C ARG A 22 -14.17 22.64 -6.66
N GLU A 23 -13.45 23.19 -7.63
CA GLU A 23 -12.76 22.40 -8.67
C GLU A 23 -11.67 21.52 -8.08
N LYS A 24 -10.87 22.04 -7.14
CA LYS A 24 -9.86 21.27 -6.41
C LYS A 24 -10.47 20.10 -5.65
N LEU A 25 -11.55 20.34 -4.90
CA LEU A 25 -12.27 19.29 -4.17
C LEU A 25 -12.89 18.25 -5.12
N ASN A 26 -13.47 18.67 -6.23
CA ASN A 26 -14.02 17.77 -7.24
C ASN A 26 -12.93 16.88 -7.84
N LEU A 27 -11.75 17.44 -8.09
CA LEU A 27 -10.61 16.69 -8.61
C LEU A 27 -10.10 15.67 -7.59
N ILE A 28 -9.95 16.07 -6.33
CA ILE A 28 -9.53 15.19 -5.24
C ILE A 28 -10.51 14.02 -5.09
N VAL A 29 -11.80 14.30 -5.04
CA VAL A 29 -12.85 13.26 -4.94
C VAL A 29 -12.85 12.35 -6.17
N GLY A 30 -12.73 12.93 -7.36
CA GLY A 30 -12.69 12.18 -8.62
C GLY A 30 -11.50 11.23 -8.74
N LEU A 31 -10.38 11.55 -8.12
CA LEU A 31 -9.20 10.66 -8.04
C LEU A 31 -9.28 9.69 -6.84
N SER A 32 -9.79 10.16 -5.71
CA SER A 32 -9.82 9.37 -4.47
C SER A 32 -10.80 8.21 -4.50
N VAL A 33 -12.01 8.40 -5.03
CA VAL A 33 -13.05 7.38 -5.05
C VAL A 33 -12.64 6.12 -5.81
N PRO A 34 -12.12 6.20 -7.05
CA PRO A 34 -11.60 5.02 -7.74
C PRO A 34 -10.43 4.36 -6.99
N SER A 35 -9.55 5.15 -6.40
CA SER A 35 -8.41 4.62 -5.63
C SER A 35 -8.86 3.91 -4.35
N MET A 36 -9.88 4.42 -3.66
CA MET A 36 -10.50 3.72 -2.52
C MET A 36 -11.07 2.37 -2.94
N LEU A 37 -11.74 2.30 -4.10
CA LEU A 37 -12.26 1.05 -4.64
C LEU A 37 -11.14 0.05 -4.92
N ALA A 38 -10.03 0.51 -5.47
CA ALA A 38 -8.85 -0.33 -5.69
C ALA A 38 -8.28 -0.89 -4.38
N GLN A 39 -8.16 -0.08 -3.35
CA GLN A 39 -7.67 -0.48 -2.02
C GLN A 39 -8.62 -1.50 -1.37
N ILE A 40 -9.91 -1.24 -1.40
CA ILE A 40 -10.93 -2.16 -0.86
C ILE A 40 -10.89 -3.50 -1.62
N SER A 41 -10.77 -3.49 -2.94
CA SER A 41 -10.68 -4.71 -3.75
C SER A 41 -9.47 -5.55 -3.37
N THR A 42 -8.33 -4.93 -3.11
CA THR A 42 -7.12 -5.62 -2.67
C THR A 42 -7.32 -6.32 -1.32
N VAL A 43 -7.92 -5.63 -0.35
CA VAL A 43 -8.23 -6.23 0.96
C VAL A 43 -9.23 -7.38 0.84
N MET A 44 -10.26 -7.20 0.02
CA MET A 44 -11.26 -8.26 -0.24
C MET A 44 -10.62 -9.49 -0.88
N MET A 45 -9.67 -9.31 -1.79
CA MET A 45 -8.91 -10.41 -2.40
C MET A 45 -8.22 -11.27 -1.33
N PHE A 46 -7.48 -10.63 -0.41
CA PHE A 46 -6.83 -11.35 0.68
C PHE A 46 -7.80 -12.07 1.61
N PHE A 47 -8.92 -11.42 1.91
CA PHE A 47 -9.95 -11.99 2.77
C PHE A 47 -10.59 -13.23 2.15
N ILE A 48 -10.91 -13.19 0.86
CA ILE A 48 -11.49 -14.32 0.12
C ILE A 48 -10.49 -15.45 0.02
N ASP A 49 -9.22 -15.17 -0.28
CA ASP A 49 -8.15 -16.16 -0.33
C ASP A 49 -8.00 -16.92 0.99
N ALA A 50 -7.95 -16.18 2.09
CA ALA A 50 -7.88 -16.76 3.43
C ALA A 50 -9.08 -17.65 3.74
N SER A 51 -10.28 -17.24 3.34
CA SER A 51 -11.50 -18.04 3.49
C SER A 51 -11.47 -19.31 2.67
N MET A 52 -11.06 -19.24 1.40
CA MET A 52 -10.97 -20.42 0.53
C MET A 52 -9.95 -21.44 1.03
N VAL A 53 -8.80 -20.96 1.49
CA VAL A 53 -7.76 -21.84 2.07
C VAL A 53 -8.21 -22.39 3.42
N GLY A 54 -8.95 -21.62 4.21
CA GLY A 54 -9.50 -22.07 5.48
C GLY A 54 -10.40 -23.30 5.37
N HIS A 55 -11.09 -23.49 4.24
CA HIS A 55 -11.90 -24.67 3.96
C HIS A 55 -11.07 -25.93 3.68
N LEU A 56 -9.78 -25.81 3.39
CA LEU A 56 -8.88 -26.95 3.21
C LEU A 56 -8.38 -27.56 4.54
N GLY A 57 -8.58 -26.88 5.65
CA GLY A 57 -8.19 -27.32 6.98
C GLY A 57 -7.15 -26.43 7.65
N ALA A 58 -6.86 -26.75 8.93
CA ALA A 58 -5.95 -25.96 9.75
C ALA A 58 -4.50 -25.99 9.26
N GLU A 59 -4.03 -27.14 8.75
CA GLU A 59 -2.67 -27.28 8.23
C GLU A 59 -2.43 -26.41 6.99
N ALA A 60 -3.39 -26.35 6.07
CA ALA A 60 -3.31 -25.51 4.89
C ALA A 60 -3.28 -24.02 5.25
N SER A 61 -4.13 -23.57 6.15
CA SER A 61 -4.13 -22.20 6.66
C SER A 61 -2.83 -21.85 7.37
N ALA A 62 -2.31 -22.76 8.20
CA ALA A 62 -1.04 -22.57 8.91
C ALA A 62 0.15 -22.48 7.95
N SER A 63 0.17 -23.29 6.90
CA SER A 63 1.26 -23.31 5.91
C SER A 63 1.35 -22.00 5.13
N ILE A 64 0.23 -21.41 4.75
CA ILE A 64 0.18 -20.10 4.07
C ILE A 64 0.47 -18.97 5.06
N GLY A 65 -0.14 -18.99 6.23
CA GLY A 65 0.06 -18.00 7.27
C GLY A 65 1.51 -17.87 7.71
N LEU A 66 2.26 -18.96 7.72
CA LEU A 66 3.68 -18.97 8.09
C LEU A 66 4.54 -18.05 7.22
N ILE A 67 4.29 -18.03 5.91
CA ILE A 67 5.07 -17.26 4.94
C ILE A 67 4.40 -15.94 4.51
N GLU A 68 3.21 -15.66 4.99
CA GLU A 68 2.42 -14.49 4.59
C GLU A 68 3.17 -13.19 4.85
N SER A 69 3.79 -13.03 6.01
CA SER A 69 4.57 -11.84 6.34
C SER A 69 5.74 -11.63 5.37
N THR A 70 6.39 -12.69 4.94
CA THR A 70 7.48 -12.63 3.96
C THR A 70 6.97 -12.21 2.57
N THR A 71 5.83 -12.74 2.13
CA THR A 71 5.22 -12.35 0.85
C THR A 71 4.78 -10.89 0.86
N TRP A 72 4.21 -10.42 1.95
CA TRP A 72 3.86 -9.01 2.14
C TRP A 72 5.09 -8.10 2.08
N LEU A 73 6.18 -8.47 2.74
CA LEU A 73 7.43 -7.72 2.73
C LEU A 73 7.99 -7.62 1.31
N ILE A 74 8.05 -8.72 0.58
CA ILE A 74 8.54 -8.75 -0.80
C ILE A 74 7.67 -7.87 -1.71
N GLY A 75 6.35 -7.96 -1.59
CA GLY A 75 5.41 -7.10 -2.31
C GLY A 75 5.63 -5.63 -2.01
N SER A 76 5.86 -5.26 -0.76
CA SER A 76 6.13 -3.87 -0.36
C SER A 76 7.48 -3.37 -0.89
N LEU A 77 8.50 -4.22 -1.00
CA LEU A 77 9.79 -3.85 -1.61
C LEU A 77 9.65 -3.59 -3.11
N LEU A 78 8.89 -4.40 -3.83
CA LEU A 78 8.57 -4.18 -5.24
C LEU A 78 7.80 -2.87 -5.44
N SER A 79 6.83 -2.60 -4.58
CA SER A 79 6.07 -1.35 -4.59
C SER A 79 6.96 -0.14 -4.32
N ALA A 80 7.87 -0.22 -3.37
CA ALA A 80 8.84 0.85 -3.09
C ALA A 80 9.75 1.12 -4.29
N ALA A 81 10.26 0.08 -4.94
CA ALA A 81 11.05 0.21 -6.15
C ALA A 81 10.29 0.90 -7.28
N ALA A 82 9.02 0.55 -7.48
CA ALA A 82 8.15 1.19 -8.46
C ALA A 82 7.88 2.67 -8.12
N THR A 83 7.71 3.01 -6.85
CA THR A 83 7.40 4.37 -6.39
C THR A 83 8.53 5.35 -6.73
N GLY A 84 9.78 4.94 -6.60
CA GLY A 84 10.94 5.79 -6.92
C GLY A 84 10.91 6.33 -8.35
N PHE A 85 10.45 5.53 -9.30
CA PHE A 85 10.28 5.94 -10.69
C PHE A 85 8.96 6.66 -10.93
N SER A 86 7.88 6.23 -10.31
CA SER A 86 6.55 6.82 -10.53
C SER A 86 6.47 8.27 -10.06
N VAL A 87 7.15 8.62 -8.98
CA VAL A 87 7.25 10.00 -8.49
C VAL A 87 7.93 10.90 -9.52
N GLN A 88 9.04 10.45 -10.12
CA GLN A 88 9.71 11.19 -11.18
C GLN A 88 8.82 11.37 -12.40
N VAL A 89 8.09 10.34 -12.80
CA VAL A 89 7.13 10.41 -13.91
C VAL A 89 6.04 11.45 -13.64
N ALA A 90 5.49 11.50 -12.42
CA ALA A 90 4.51 12.51 -12.04
C ALA A 90 5.07 13.94 -12.13
N HIS A 91 6.31 14.15 -11.69
CA HIS A 91 7.00 15.44 -11.80
C HIS A 91 7.19 15.87 -13.27
N PHE A 92 7.67 14.97 -14.13
CA PHE A 92 7.85 15.29 -15.54
C PHE A 92 6.54 15.52 -16.28
N ILE A 93 5.49 14.77 -15.96
CA ILE A 93 4.15 15.01 -16.53
C ILE A 93 3.65 16.39 -16.11
N GLY A 94 3.80 16.77 -14.84
CA GLY A 94 3.45 18.10 -14.35
C GLY A 94 4.21 19.23 -15.05
N ALA A 95 5.46 18.99 -15.42
CA ALA A 95 6.30 19.93 -16.17
C ALA A 95 6.04 19.95 -17.68
N ASN A 96 5.05 19.21 -18.19
CA ASN A 96 4.77 18.99 -19.63
C ASN A 96 5.92 18.31 -20.39
N ASP A 97 6.84 17.69 -19.72
CA ASP A 97 7.95 16.93 -20.31
C ASP A 97 7.61 15.45 -20.44
N PHE A 98 6.70 15.13 -21.32
CA PHE A 98 6.22 13.76 -21.51
C PHE A 98 7.29 12.82 -22.07
N ARG A 99 8.25 13.36 -22.81
CA ARG A 99 9.37 12.57 -23.34
C ARG A 99 10.24 12.01 -22.21
N ARG A 100 10.66 12.86 -21.26
CA ARG A 100 11.41 12.40 -20.08
C ARG A 100 10.59 11.47 -19.20
N ALA A 101 9.29 11.71 -19.04
CA ALA A 101 8.40 10.81 -18.32
C ALA A 101 8.41 9.40 -18.92
N ARG A 102 8.34 9.28 -20.26
CA ARG A 102 8.44 8.00 -20.96
C ARG A 102 9.82 7.35 -20.82
N GLN A 103 10.89 8.14 -20.86
CA GLN A 103 12.25 7.64 -20.63
C GLN A 103 12.41 7.07 -19.22
N VAL A 104 11.90 7.75 -18.21
CA VAL A 104 11.90 7.25 -16.82
C VAL A 104 11.09 5.97 -16.72
N TYR A 105 9.95 5.87 -17.41
CA TYR A 105 9.16 4.65 -17.44
C TYR A 105 9.93 3.46 -18.04
N ARG A 106 10.67 3.68 -19.12
CA ARG A 106 11.56 2.64 -19.70
C ARG A 106 12.62 2.18 -18.72
N HIS A 107 13.26 3.11 -18.01
CA HIS A 107 14.21 2.80 -16.97
C HIS A 107 13.56 2.01 -15.82
N ALA A 108 12.34 2.39 -15.42
CA ALA A 108 11.57 1.69 -14.41
C ALA A 108 11.31 0.23 -14.78
N LEU A 109 10.92 -0.03 -16.01
CA LEU A 109 10.69 -1.38 -16.51
C LEU A 109 11.97 -2.22 -16.47
N ILE A 110 13.08 -1.69 -16.92
CA ILE A 110 14.36 -2.42 -16.96
C ILE A 110 14.89 -2.66 -15.55
N CYS A 111 15.02 -1.62 -14.75
CA CYS A 111 15.56 -1.72 -13.40
C CYS A 111 14.67 -2.54 -12.47
N GLY A 112 13.37 -2.35 -12.56
CA GLY A 112 12.41 -3.05 -11.74
C GLY A 112 12.28 -4.52 -12.11
N LEU A 113 12.32 -4.87 -13.39
CA LEU A 113 12.37 -6.27 -13.83
C LEU A 113 13.66 -6.94 -13.37
N ALA A 114 14.81 -6.26 -13.46
CA ALA A 114 16.07 -6.78 -12.94
C ALA A 114 16.00 -7.03 -11.42
N PHE A 115 15.43 -6.10 -10.67
CA PHE A 115 15.23 -6.24 -9.23
C PHE A 115 14.26 -7.36 -8.89
N SER A 116 13.15 -7.50 -9.61
CA SER A 116 12.19 -8.58 -9.40
C SER A 116 12.77 -9.95 -9.75
N LEU A 117 13.58 -10.05 -10.79
CA LEU A 117 14.31 -11.27 -11.14
C LEU A 117 15.34 -11.64 -10.06
N MET A 118 16.04 -10.66 -9.51
CA MET A 118 16.95 -10.89 -8.38
C MET A 118 16.19 -11.44 -7.17
N LEU A 119 15.04 -10.86 -6.83
CA LEU A 119 14.19 -11.37 -5.75
C LEU A 119 13.65 -12.77 -6.06
N THR A 120 13.33 -13.06 -7.30
CA THR A 120 12.93 -14.42 -7.75
C THR A 120 14.05 -15.42 -7.53
N LEU A 121 15.28 -15.10 -7.91
CA LEU A 121 16.44 -15.97 -7.71
C LEU A 121 16.70 -16.23 -6.22
N VAL A 122 16.64 -15.19 -5.41
CA VAL A 122 16.75 -15.31 -3.95
C VAL A 122 15.63 -16.20 -3.40
N GLY A 123 14.39 -15.94 -3.79
CA GLY A 123 13.22 -16.70 -3.35
C GLY A 123 13.30 -18.17 -3.73
N VAL A 124 13.70 -18.47 -4.95
CA VAL A 124 13.92 -19.88 -5.41
C VAL A 124 15.05 -20.52 -4.62
N GLY A 125 16.13 -19.80 -4.32
CA GLY A 125 17.24 -20.33 -3.54
C GLY A 125 16.90 -20.66 -2.09
N ILE A 126 16.01 -19.90 -1.47
CA ILE A 126 15.67 -20.03 -0.04
C ILE A 126 14.33 -20.75 0.21
N HIS A 127 13.56 -21.10 -0.81
CA HIS A 127 12.20 -21.63 -0.64
C HIS A 127 12.13 -22.90 0.22
N GLY A 128 13.14 -23.75 0.15
CA GLY A 128 13.22 -24.97 0.96
C GLY A 128 13.61 -24.73 2.42
N TYR A 129 14.28 -23.61 2.70
CA TYR A 129 14.79 -23.28 4.04
C TYR A 129 13.91 -22.30 4.80
N LEU A 130 13.22 -21.40 4.09
CA LEU A 130 12.44 -20.31 4.68
C LEU A 130 11.39 -20.80 5.69
N PRO A 131 10.56 -21.83 5.42
CA PRO A 131 9.57 -22.30 6.39
C PRO A 131 10.20 -22.74 7.71
N TYR A 132 11.36 -23.39 7.66
CA TYR A 132 12.09 -23.82 8.84
C TYR A 132 12.69 -22.65 9.61
N TRP A 133 13.20 -21.64 8.93
CA TRP A 133 13.69 -20.41 9.57
C TRP A 133 12.59 -19.64 10.29
N LEU A 134 11.36 -19.74 9.81
CA LEU A 134 10.19 -19.11 10.42
C LEU A 134 9.55 -19.98 11.53
N GLY A 135 10.12 -21.13 11.84
CA GLY A 135 9.67 -22.00 12.92
C GLY A 135 8.59 -23.02 12.53
N GLY A 136 8.42 -23.28 11.22
CA GLY A 136 7.49 -24.29 10.72
C GLY A 136 7.96 -25.71 10.98
N GLY A 137 7.03 -26.59 11.35
CA GLY A 137 7.30 -28.03 11.51
C GLY A 137 7.27 -28.78 10.18
N ASP A 138 7.72 -30.05 10.19
CA ASP A 138 7.76 -30.90 8.99
C ASP A 138 6.38 -31.21 8.39
N ASP A 139 5.31 -31.00 9.15
CA ASP A 139 3.92 -31.19 8.72
C ASP A 139 3.44 -30.10 7.74
N ILE A 140 3.89 -28.86 7.90
CA ILE A 140 3.47 -27.71 7.09
C ILE A 140 4.57 -27.15 6.20
N ALA A 141 5.84 -27.34 6.53
CA ALA A 141 6.98 -26.76 5.81
C ALA A 141 7.04 -27.12 4.32
N PRO A 142 6.76 -28.37 3.88
CA PRO A 142 6.73 -28.69 2.45
C PRO A 142 5.68 -27.92 1.66
N TYR A 143 4.51 -27.70 2.22
CA TYR A 143 3.44 -26.92 1.58
C TYR A 143 3.79 -25.43 1.52
N SER A 144 4.32 -24.86 2.60
CA SER A 144 4.82 -23.49 2.64
C SER A 144 5.93 -23.25 1.63
N SER A 145 6.87 -24.21 1.51
CA SER A 145 7.97 -24.16 0.55
C SER A 145 7.46 -24.10 -0.89
N LYS A 146 6.52 -24.96 -1.26
CA LYS A 146 5.93 -24.99 -2.60
C LYS A 146 5.16 -23.71 -2.91
N TYR A 147 4.37 -23.22 -1.96
CA TYR A 147 3.64 -21.97 -2.10
C TYR A 147 4.60 -20.81 -2.35
N PHE A 148 5.64 -20.70 -1.54
CA PHE A 148 6.63 -19.63 -1.66
C PHE A 148 7.43 -19.72 -2.96
N LEU A 149 7.75 -20.92 -3.43
CA LEU A 149 8.41 -21.13 -4.72
C LEU A 149 7.56 -20.58 -5.87
N ILE A 150 6.28 -20.91 -5.91
CA ILE A 150 5.36 -20.44 -6.95
C ILE A 150 5.19 -18.92 -6.87
N TYR A 151 5.03 -18.35 -5.68
CA TYR A 151 4.97 -16.92 -5.48
C TYR A 151 6.25 -16.23 -5.97
N SER A 152 7.42 -16.78 -5.66
CA SER A 152 8.71 -16.23 -6.11
C SER A 152 8.86 -16.23 -7.63
N LEU A 153 8.36 -17.27 -8.30
CA LEU A 153 8.42 -17.36 -9.76
C LEU A 153 7.53 -16.31 -10.46
N VAL A 154 6.49 -15.85 -9.81
CA VAL A 154 5.56 -14.86 -10.39
C VAL A 154 5.93 -13.40 -10.07
N LEU A 155 6.96 -13.15 -9.26
CA LEU A 155 7.35 -11.80 -8.84
C LEU A 155 7.56 -10.80 -9.99
N PRO A 156 8.15 -11.16 -11.15
CA PRO A 156 8.22 -10.24 -12.29
C PRO A 156 6.85 -9.74 -12.75
N PHE A 157 5.84 -10.58 -12.78
CA PHE A 157 4.47 -10.20 -13.13
C PHE A 157 3.81 -9.35 -12.05
N VAL A 158 4.08 -9.63 -10.78
CA VAL A 158 3.66 -8.78 -9.66
C VAL A 158 4.26 -7.38 -9.79
N PHE A 159 5.53 -7.28 -10.12
CA PHE A 159 6.18 -5.99 -10.38
C PHE A 159 5.55 -5.26 -11.58
N LEU A 160 5.31 -5.95 -12.69
CA LEU A 160 4.66 -5.36 -13.87
C LEU A 160 3.27 -4.81 -13.55
N TYR A 161 2.51 -5.53 -12.73
CA TYR A 161 1.23 -5.04 -12.25
C TYR A 161 1.37 -3.75 -11.44
N HIS A 162 2.27 -3.72 -10.46
CA HIS A 162 2.49 -2.55 -9.61
C HIS A 162 3.02 -1.34 -10.38
N ILE A 163 4.02 -1.53 -11.24
CA ILE A 163 4.58 -0.40 -11.99
C ILE A 163 3.56 0.18 -12.97
N SER A 164 2.77 -0.66 -13.63
CA SER A 164 1.72 -0.22 -14.54
C SER A 164 0.64 0.57 -13.81
N GLU A 165 0.21 0.08 -12.66
CA GLU A 165 -0.74 0.78 -11.78
C GLU A 165 -0.22 2.15 -11.36
N MET A 166 1.02 2.21 -10.87
CA MET A 166 1.61 3.46 -10.38
C MET A 166 1.85 4.47 -11.50
N MET A 167 2.24 4.02 -12.68
CA MET A 167 2.42 4.91 -13.84
C MET A 167 1.10 5.51 -14.30
N LEU A 168 0.03 4.72 -14.33
CA LEU A 168 -1.32 5.23 -14.64
C LEU A 168 -1.80 6.23 -13.60
N LYS A 169 -1.58 5.96 -12.33
CA LYS A 169 -1.89 6.90 -11.23
C LYS A 169 -1.09 8.19 -11.37
N SER A 170 0.18 8.12 -11.68
CA SER A 170 1.05 9.29 -11.90
C SER A 170 0.60 10.14 -13.08
N ALA A 171 -0.01 9.53 -14.10
CA ALA A 171 -0.63 10.24 -15.22
C ALA A 171 -2.01 10.82 -14.89
N GLY A 172 -2.52 10.60 -13.68
CA GLY A 172 -3.84 11.06 -13.24
C GLY A 172 -4.99 10.12 -13.59
N ASN A 173 -4.71 8.93 -14.12
CA ASN A 173 -5.72 7.92 -14.41
C ASN A 173 -5.86 6.97 -13.22
N MET A 174 -6.87 7.21 -12.39
CA MET A 174 -7.22 6.32 -11.27
C MET A 174 -8.30 5.30 -11.64
N HIS A 175 -9.03 5.52 -12.72
CA HIS A 175 -10.12 4.64 -13.14
C HIS A 175 -9.60 3.28 -13.62
N THR A 176 -8.60 3.26 -14.49
CA THR A 176 -8.03 2.01 -15.02
C THR A 176 -7.39 1.15 -13.93
N PRO A 177 -6.54 1.67 -13.01
CA PRO A 177 -6.06 0.90 -11.88
C PRO A 177 -7.17 0.32 -11.00
N SER A 178 -8.24 1.06 -10.79
CA SER A 178 -9.41 0.60 -10.03
C SER A 178 -10.10 -0.59 -10.71
N VAL A 179 -10.34 -0.49 -12.02
CA VAL A 179 -10.93 -1.60 -12.80
C VAL A 179 -10.01 -2.82 -12.77
N MET A 180 -8.71 -2.63 -12.94
CA MET A 180 -7.73 -3.72 -12.90
C MET A 180 -7.66 -4.39 -11.51
N ALA A 181 -7.78 -3.62 -10.43
CA ALA A 181 -7.84 -4.17 -9.08
C ALA A 181 -9.07 -5.06 -8.85
N VAL A 182 -10.22 -4.66 -9.37
CA VAL A 182 -11.43 -5.48 -9.34
C VAL A 182 -11.28 -6.74 -10.20
N LEU A 183 -10.72 -6.60 -11.39
CA LEU A 183 -10.51 -7.73 -12.30
C LEU A 183 -9.51 -8.75 -11.75
N ILE A 184 -8.42 -8.30 -11.11
CA ILE A 184 -7.47 -9.24 -10.49
C ILE A 184 -8.11 -9.96 -9.30
N CYS A 185 -8.94 -9.28 -8.53
CA CYS A 185 -9.69 -9.90 -7.44
C CYS A 185 -10.63 -10.99 -7.96
N ILE A 186 -11.41 -10.71 -8.99
CA ILE A 186 -12.32 -11.68 -9.62
C ILE A 186 -11.53 -12.85 -10.23
N SER A 187 -10.45 -12.56 -10.95
CA SER A 187 -9.60 -13.59 -11.56
C SER A 187 -8.97 -14.49 -10.51
N ASP A 188 -8.51 -13.92 -9.41
CA ASP A 188 -7.93 -14.69 -8.31
C ASP A 188 -8.96 -15.66 -7.69
N VAL A 189 -10.18 -15.19 -7.44
CA VAL A 189 -11.27 -16.03 -6.93
C VAL A 189 -11.59 -17.17 -7.91
N VAL A 190 -11.72 -16.87 -9.19
CA VAL A 190 -12.03 -17.88 -10.22
C VAL A 190 -10.92 -18.90 -10.34
N PHE A 191 -9.67 -18.49 -10.43
CA PHE A 191 -8.54 -19.41 -10.54
C PHE A 191 -8.29 -20.20 -9.25
N ASN A 192 -8.46 -19.59 -8.09
CA ASN A 192 -8.38 -20.32 -6.81
C ASN A 192 -9.47 -21.39 -6.71
N TYR A 193 -10.71 -21.07 -7.09
CA TYR A 193 -11.78 -22.05 -7.13
C TYR A 193 -11.42 -23.22 -8.07
N LEU A 194 -10.95 -22.92 -9.26
CA LEU A 194 -10.55 -23.92 -10.24
C LEU A 194 -9.42 -24.83 -9.69
N PHE A 195 -8.33 -24.24 -9.21
CA PHE A 195 -7.16 -25.02 -8.78
C PHE A 195 -7.34 -25.71 -7.43
N ILE A 196 -8.02 -25.07 -6.49
CA ILE A 196 -8.23 -25.64 -5.15
C ILE A 196 -9.32 -26.71 -5.15
N TYR A 197 -10.49 -26.40 -5.71
CA TYR A 197 -11.69 -27.24 -5.56
C TYR A 197 -11.91 -28.20 -6.75
N ILE A 198 -11.71 -27.77 -7.98
CA ILE A 198 -11.94 -28.59 -9.17
C ILE A 198 -10.73 -29.52 -9.42
N LEU A 199 -9.51 -28.94 -9.49
CA LEU A 199 -8.29 -29.72 -9.70
C LEU A 199 -7.71 -30.32 -8.41
N LYS A 200 -8.25 -29.96 -7.25
CA LYS A 200 -7.88 -30.49 -5.94
C LYS A 200 -6.38 -30.40 -5.63
N MET A 201 -5.76 -29.26 -5.99
CA MET A 201 -4.33 -29.03 -5.79
C MET A 201 -3.99 -28.53 -4.37
N GLY A 202 -4.98 -28.19 -3.55
CA GLY A 202 -4.77 -27.73 -2.19
C GLY A 202 -4.02 -26.41 -2.09
N VAL A 203 -3.02 -26.33 -1.21
CA VAL A 203 -2.19 -25.12 -0.98
C VAL A 203 -1.46 -24.71 -2.26
N VAL A 204 -0.95 -25.65 -3.03
CA VAL A 204 -0.32 -25.40 -4.33
C VAL A 204 -1.32 -24.78 -5.31
N GLY A 205 -2.57 -25.20 -5.25
CA GLY A 205 -3.66 -24.60 -6.03
C GLY A 205 -3.92 -23.14 -5.70
N ALA A 206 -3.86 -22.77 -4.43
CA ALA A 206 -3.97 -21.36 -4.00
C ALA A 206 -2.84 -20.51 -4.57
N ALA A 207 -1.61 -21.01 -4.51
CA ALA A 207 -0.45 -20.33 -5.10
C ALA A 207 -0.57 -20.18 -6.62
N CYS A 208 -0.96 -21.24 -7.30
CA CYS A 208 -1.16 -21.23 -8.76
C CYS A 208 -2.30 -20.28 -9.18
N GLY A 209 -3.39 -20.23 -8.42
CA GLY A 209 -4.50 -19.33 -8.69
C GLY A 209 -4.10 -17.86 -8.63
N THR A 210 -3.40 -17.46 -7.59
CA THR A 210 -2.88 -16.10 -7.43
C THR A 210 -1.84 -15.78 -8.52
N ALA A 211 -0.93 -16.73 -8.82
CA ALA A 211 0.04 -16.58 -9.89
C ALA A 211 -0.62 -16.37 -11.27
N MET A 212 -1.64 -17.14 -11.59
CA MET A 212 -2.40 -16.99 -12.84
C MET A 212 -3.15 -15.67 -12.90
N ALA A 213 -3.72 -15.21 -11.80
CA ALA A 213 -4.38 -13.90 -11.73
C ALA A 213 -3.41 -12.77 -12.06
N TYR A 214 -2.23 -12.74 -11.45
CA TYR A 214 -1.19 -11.77 -11.75
C TYR A 214 -0.71 -11.86 -13.20
N PHE A 215 -0.48 -13.07 -13.70
CA PHE A 215 -0.08 -13.27 -15.09
C PHE A 215 -1.12 -12.72 -16.07
N CYS A 216 -2.39 -13.04 -15.88
CA CYS A 216 -3.46 -12.66 -16.79
C CYS A 216 -3.77 -11.16 -16.76
N ILE A 217 -3.61 -10.49 -15.62
CA ILE A 217 -3.98 -9.08 -15.46
C ILE A 217 -2.79 -8.14 -15.62
N SER A 218 -1.57 -8.56 -15.25
CA SER A 218 -0.37 -7.72 -15.39
C SER A 218 -0.07 -7.34 -16.83
N LEU A 219 -0.22 -8.26 -17.77
CA LEU A 219 0.08 -8.03 -19.19
C LEU A 219 -0.88 -7.03 -19.83
N PRO A 220 -2.23 -7.16 -19.71
CA PRO A 220 -3.15 -6.13 -20.17
C PRO A 220 -2.93 -4.77 -19.50
N ASN A 221 -2.65 -4.77 -18.20
CA ASN A 221 -2.38 -3.54 -17.46
C ASN A 221 -1.12 -2.83 -17.96
N LEU A 222 -0.05 -3.58 -18.22
CA LEU A 222 1.17 -3.07 -18.84
C LEU A 222 0.90 -2.51 -20.24
N TRP A 223 0.13 -3.23 -21.05
CA TRP A 223 -0.21 -2.78 -22.41
C TRP A 223 -1.00 -1.46 -22.37
N ILE A 224 -1.97 -1.33 -21.48
CA ILE A 224 -2.76 -0.10 -21.33
C ILE A 224 -1.86 1.06 -20.89
N SER A 225 -0.98 0.86 -19.93
CA SER A 225 -0.11 1.92 -19.42
C SER A 225 0.99 2.33 -20.41
N ALA A 226 1.61 1.35 -21.06
CA ALA A 226 2.78 1.58 -21.91
C ALA A 226 2.46 1.83 -23.39
N CYS A 227 1.32 1.37 -23.87
CA CYS A 227 0.99 1.40 -25.31
C CYS A 227 -0.32 2.14 -25.65
N SER A 228 -1.28 2.18 -24.73
CA SER A 228 -2.61 2.76 -24.96
C SER A 228 -2.81 4.12 -24.31
N ASN A 229 -2.06 4.45 -23.26
CA ASN A 229 -2.15 5.74 -22.59
C ASN A 229 -1.57 6.85 -23.48
N LYS A 230 -2.29 7.95 -23.65
CA LYS A 230 -1.87 9.06 -24.52
C LYS A 230 -0.57 9.72 -24.10
N ILE A 231 -0.32 9.80 -22.78
CA ILE A 231 0.86 10.47 -22.22
C ILE A 231 2.05 9.52 -22.15
N LEU A 232 1.82 8.28 -21.69
CA LEU A 232 2.86 7.29 -21.40
C LEU A 232 3.09 6.29 -22.53
N ASN A 233 2.59 6.54 -23.72
CA ASN A 233 2.75 5.62 -24.85
C ASN A 233 4.22 5.54 -25.29
N LEU A 234 4.90 4.48 -24.91
CA LEU A 234 6.32 4.25 -25.21
C LEU A 234 6.62 4.08 -26.71
N ARG A 235 5.59 3.77 -27.51
CA ARG A 235 5.74 3.64 -28.97
C ARG A 235 5.88 4.99 -29.69
N GLN A 236 5.54 6.10 -29.04
CA GLN A 236 5.70 7.43 -29.63
C GLN A 236 7.16 7.86 -29.73
N ASP A 237 8.04 7.35 -28.88
CA ASP A 237 9.45 7.66 -28.90
C ASP A 237 10.18 6.66 -29.80
N LYS A 238 10.61 7.11 -30.97
CA LYS A 238 11.35 6.31 -31.95
C LYS A 238 12.85 6.22 -31.63
N GLU A 239 13.34 7.00 -30.66
CA GLU A 239 14.74 6.99 -30.31
C GLU A 239 15.12 5.70 -29.56
N PRO A 240 16.34 5.18 -29.78
CA PRO A 240 16.83 4.02 -29.06
C PRO A 240 16.95 4.33 -27.57
N PHE A 241 16.79 3.31 -26.74
CA PHE A 241 16.97 3.43 -25.29
C PHE A 241 18.38 3.94 -24.97
N ARG A 242 18.47 4.98 -24.16
CA ARG A 242 19.72 5.50 -23.61
C ARG A 242 19.65 5.45 -22.10
N TRP A 243 20.70 4.86 -21.49
CA TRP A 243 20.81 4.80 -20.05
C TRP A 243 21.12 6.19 -19.48
N VAL A 244 20.28 6.66 -18.56
CA VAL A 244 20.49 7.92 -17.84
C VAL A 244 20.62 7.60 -16.35
N LYS A 245 21.84 7.69 -15.86
CA LYS A 245 22.18 7.34 -14.48
C LYS A 245 21.42 8.21 -13.44
N SER A 246 21.14 9.48 -13.77
CA SER A 246 20.44 10.39 -12.87
C SER A 246 19.02 9.89 -12.52
N TYR A 247 18.30 9.29 -13.43
CA TYR A 247 16.96 8.74 -13.17
C TYR A 247 17.01 7.60 -12.15
N VAL A 248 17.98 6.73 -12.28
CA VAL A 248 18.17 5.61 -11.35
C VAL A 248 18.64 6.10 -9.98
N ASN A 249 19.54 7.07 -9.93
CA ASN A 249 19.99 7.66 -8.66
C ASN A 249 18.83 8.32 -7.90
N HIS A 250 17.98 9.09 -8.58
CA HIS A 250 16.80 9.69 -7.96
C HIS A 250 15.80 8.65 -7.49
N ALA A 251 15.58 7.62 -8.30
CA ALA A 251 14.72 6.50 -7.90
C ALA A 251 15.25 5.82 -6.64
N CYS A 252 16.55 5.57 -6.55
CA CYS A 252 17.17 5.00 -5.35
C CYS A 252 17.04 5.91 -4.13
N GLN A 253 17.21 7.22 -4.29
CA GLN A 253 17.06 8.17 -3.20
C GLN A 253 15.61 8.20 -2.63
N ILE A 254 14.62 7.92 -3.44
CA ILE A 254 13.21 7.83 -3.02
C ILE A 254 12.90 6.44 -2.49
N SER A 255 13.30 5.39 -3.19
CA SER A 255 12.90 4.01 -2.91
C SER A 255 13.64 3.38 -1.74
N ILE A 256 14.93 3.65 -1.55
CA ILE A 256 15.73 3.03 -0.48
C ILE A 256 15.21 3.37 0.91
N PRO A 257 14.90 4.64 1.25
CA PRO A 257 14.30 4.96 2.54
C PRO A 257 12.96 4.26 2.76
N MET A 258 12.13 4.15 1.73
CA MET A 258 10.86 3.44 1.79
C MET A 258 11.06 1.93 2.02
N ALA A 259 12.02 1.33 1.35
CA ALA A 259 12.34 -0.09 1.52
C ALA A 259 12.85 -0.40 2.93
N ILE A 260 13.74 0.43 3.45
CA ILE A 260 14.25 0.32 4.83
C ILE A 260 13.09 0.47 5.83
N GLN A 261 12.24 1.46 5.63
CA GLN A 261 11.04 1.65 6.44
C GLN A 261 10.17 0.40 6.44
N ASN A 262 9.87 -0.18 5.27
CA ASN A 262 9.01 -1.36 5.15
C ASN A 262 9.61 -2.58 5.87
N ILE A 263 10.91 -2.79 5.76
CA ILE A 263 11.62 -3.87 6.45
C ILE A 263 11.51 -3.69 7.97
N LEU A 264 11.84 -2.50 8.46
CA LEU A 264 11.83 -2.23 9.91
C LEU A 264 10.42 -2.15 10.49
N MET A 265 9.41 -1.71 9.74
CA MET A 265 8.02 -1.76 10.15
C MET A 265 7.51 -3.20 10.25
N SER A 266 7.91 -4.07 9.34
CA SER A 266 7.62 -5.51 9.43
C SER A 266 8.26 -6.13 10.68
N GLY A 267 9.49 -5.76 10.99
CA GLY A 267 10.14 -6.15 12.25
C GLY A 267 9.40 -5.66 13.49
N ALA A 268 8.89 -4.44 13.46
CA ALA A 268 8.09 -3.88 14.54
C ALA A 268 6.77 -4.64 14.74
N GLN A 269 6.12 -5.09 13.67
CA GLN A 269 4.91 -5.91 13.76
C GLN A 269 5.20 -7.27 14.41
N ILE A 270 6.33 -7.88 14.11
CA ILE A 270 6.76 -9.12 14.77
C ILE A 270 6.94 -8.88 16.27
N VAL A 271 7.62 -7.82 16.67
CA VAL A 271 7.81 -7.47 18.09
C VAL A 271 6.48 -7.19 18.76
N SER A 272 5.55 -6.50 18.11
CA SER A 272 4.20 -6.26 18.63
C SER A 272 3.45 -7.57 18.88
N THR A 273 3.54 -8.53 17.97
CA THR A 273 2.96 -9.85 18.14
C THR A 273 3.59 -10.60 19.33
N MET A 274 4.89 -10.48 19.52
CA MET A 274 5.59 -11.06 20.69
C MET A 274 5.14 -10.44 22.01
N ILE A 275 4.77 -9.16 22.02
CA ILE A 275 4.22 -8.48 23.21
C ILE A 275 2.81 -9.00 23.52
N VAL A 276 1.99 -9.25 22.51
CA VAL A 276 0.62 -9.72 22.68
C VAL A 276 0.55 -11.22 23.03
N ALA A 277 1.46 -12.03 22.54
CA ALA A 277 1.43 -13.49 22.71
C ALA A 277 1.33 -13.96 24.18
N PRO A 278 2.06 -13.38 25.16
CA PRO A 278 1.95 -13.78 26.58
C PRO A 278 0.60 -13.48 27.22
N LEU A 279 -0.25 -12.65 26.59
CA LEU A 279 -1.55 -12.26 27.13
C LEU A 279 -2.64 -13.33 27.01
N GLY A 280 -2.35 -14.43 26.29
CA GLY A 280 -3.23 -15.57 26.11
C GLY A 280 -3.94 -15.63 24.77
N ASN A 281 -4.59 -16.75 24.51
CA ASN A 281 -5.22 -17.04 23.22
C ASN A 281 -6.40 -16.10 22.90
N ILE A 282 -7.18 -15.71 23.90
CA ILE A 282 -8.30 -14.76 23.71
C ILE A 282 -7.76 -13.40 23.28
N ALA A 283 -6.69 -12.92 23.93
CA ALA A 283 -6.05 -11.66 23.58
C ALA A 283 -5.45 -11.69 22.17
N ILE A 284 -4.79 -12.78 21.77
CA ILE A 284 -4.22 -12.94 20.44
C ILE A 284 -5.33 -12.91 19.38
N ALA A 285 -6.42 -13.64 19.61
CA ALA A 285 -7.56 -13.68 18.69
C ALA A 285 -8.26 -12.33 18.59
N ALA A 286 -8.53 -11.67 19.71
CA ALA A 286 -9.16 -10.36 19.75
C ALA A 286 -8.29 -9.30 19.04
N HIS A 287 -6.99 -9.32 19.24
CA HIS A 287 -6.04 -8.43 18.57
C HIS A 287 -6.06 -8.63 17.05
N SER A 288 -5.99 -9.87 16.61
CA SER A 288 -6.03 -10.21 15.18
C SER A 288 -7.34 -9.76 14.50
N PHE A 289 -8.48 -10.04 15.12
CA PHE A 289 -9.78 -9.64 14.58
C PHE A 289 -9.99 -8.14 14.62
N ALA A 290 -9.51 -7.46 15.65
CA ALA A 290 -9.58 -6.01 15.74
C ALA A 290 -8.73 -5.33 14.67
N ILE A 291 -7.53 -5.82 14.39
CA ILE A 291 -6.69 -5.34 13.28
C ILE A 291 -7.40 -5.51 11.95
N THR A 292 -8.01 -6.66 11.70
CA THR A 292 -8.75 -6.94 10.47
C THR A 292 -9.93 -5.99 10.30
N ALA A 293 -10.71 -5.77 11.35
CA ALA A 293 -11.84 -4.85 11.33
C ALA A 293 -11.39 -3.40 11.12
N GLU A 294 -10.32 -2.97 11.79
CA GLU A 294 -9.74 -1.64 11.62
C GLU A 294 -9.25 -1.40 10.19
N SER A 295 -8.70 -2.41 9.54
CA SER A 295 -8.16 -2.27 8.18
C SER A 295 -9.21 -1.77 7.18
N LEU A 296 -10.47 -2.18 7.33
CA LEU A 296 -11.58 -1.67 6.51
C LEU A 296 -11.85 -0.18 6.75
N CYS A 297 -11.58 0.30 7.95
CA CYS A 297 -11.83 1.69 8.33
C CYS A 297 -10.73 2.64 7.83
N TYR A 298 -9.48 2.21 7.74
CA TYR A 298 -8.40 3.08 7.29
C TYR A 298 -8.08 3.00 5.78
N MET A 299 -8.63 2.05 5.04
CA MET A 299 -8.41 1.95 3.59
C MET A 299 -8.82 3.20 2.80
N PRO A 300 -9.92 3.91 3.13
CA PRO A 300 -10.21 5.20 2.48
C PRO A 300 -9.09 6.22 2.60
N GLY A 301 -8.36 6.25 3.72
CA GLY A 301 -7.20 7.10 3.91
C GLY A 301 -6.08 6.84 2.90
N TYR A 302 -5.80 5.59 2.59
CA TYR A 302 -4.83 5.22 1.55
C TYR A 302 -5.28 5.63 0.15
N GLY A 303 -6.57 5.51 -0.17
CA GLY A 303 -7.12 5.98 -1.44
C GLY A 303 -6.97 7.49 -1.62
N ILE A 304 -7.24 8.25 -0.58
CA ILE A 304 -7.01 9.71 -0.57
C ILE A 304 -5.52 10.02 -0.66
N GLY A 305 -4.67 9.22 -0.01
CA GLY A 305 -3.22 9.33 -0.10
C GLY A 305 -2.69 9.16 -1.53
N ASP A 306 -3.20 8.19 -2.28
CA ASP A 306 -2.84 8.01 -3.69
C ASP A 306 -3.17 9.26 -4.53
N ALA A 307 -4.36 9.83 -4.33
CA ALA A 307 -4.76 11.07 -4.98
C ALA A 307 -3.84 12.23 -4.58
N ALA A 308 -3.51 12.35 -3.31
CA ALA A 308 -2.59 13.37 -2.79
C ALA A 308 -1.20 13.26 -3.41
N SER A 309 -0.65 12.05 -3.49
CA SER A 309 0.67 11.82 -4.08
C SER A 309 0.71 12.23 -5.56
N THR A 310 -0.30 11.87 -6.33
CA THR A 310 -0.41 12.25 -7.74
C THR A 310 -0.54 13.76 -7.93
N LEU A 311 -1.43 14.40 -7.19
CA LEU A 311 -1.67 15.84 -7.30
C LEU A 311 -0.46 16.66 -6.86
N VAL A 312 0.16 16.28 -5.76
CA VAL A 312 1.38 16.94 -5.27
C VAL A 312 2.53 16.72 -6.25
N GLY A 313 2.71 15.52 -6.76
CA GLY A 313 3.74 15.22 -7.75
C GLY A 313 3.61 16.06 -9.01
N GLN A 314 2.42 16.15 -9.58
CA GLN A 314 2.19 16.93 -10.81
C GLN A 314 2.25 18.44 -10.57
N THR A 315 1.69 18.95 -9.49
CA THR A 315 1.78 20.38 -9.17
C THR A 315 3.18 20.82 -8.80
N HIS A 316 3.93 19.98 -8.12
CA HIS A 316 5.34 20.23 -7.83
C HIS A 316 6.17 20.26 -9.12
N GLY A 317 5.96 19.30 -10.02
CA GLY A 317 6.60 19.26 -11.34
C GLY A 317 6.25 20.45 -12.23
N ALA A 318 5.02 20.95 -12.12
CA ALA A 318 4.57 22.14 -12.83
C ALA A 318 5.13 23.47 -12.25
N GLY A 319 5.85 23.42 -11.14
CA GLY A 319 6.37 24.59 -10.46
C GLY A 319 5.31 25.43 -9.75
N ARG A 320 4.08 24.92 -9.61
CA ARG A 320 2.95 25.63 -9.00
C ARG A 320 2.89 25.35 -7.49
N ILE A 321 3.79 25.95 -6.74
CA ILE A 321 3.96 25.72 -5.30
C ILE A 321 2.68 26.03 -4.50
N ASP A 322 2.00 27.13 -4.80
CA ASP A 322 0.77 27.49 -4.09
C ASP A 322 -0.35 26.47 -4.32
N LEU A 323 -0.50 26.00 -5.54
CA LEU A 323 -1.46 24.96 -5.87
C LEU A 323 -1.09 23.63 -5.22
N CYS A 324 0.20 23.31 -5.18
CA CYS A 324 0.74 22.13 -4.50
C CYS A 324 0.40 22.14 -3.00
N LYS A 325 0.65 23.23 -2.31
CA LYS A 325 0.27 23.41 -0.90
C LYS A 325 -1.24 23.30 -0.70
N SER A 326 -2.02 23.91 -1.58
CA SER A 326 -3.48 23.87 -1.51
C SER A 326 -4.01 22.45 -1.62
N PHE A 327 -3.50 21.64 -2.57
CA PHE A 327 -3.88 20.24 -2.68
C PHE A 327 -3.42 19.42 -1.49
N ALA A 328 -2.22 19.67 -0.98
CA ALA A 328 -1.73 19.01 0.22
C ALA A 328 -2.66 19.24 1.43
N TYR A 329 -3.01 20.47 1.71
CA TYR A 329 -3.89 20.80 2.82
C TYR A 329 -5.31 20.26 2.64
N LEU A 330 -5.87 20.36 1.44
CA LEU A 330 -7.21 19.85 1.16
C LEU A 330 -7.30 18.33 1.23
N THR A 331 -6.30 17.61 0.73
CA THR A 331 -6.27 16.15 0.80
C THR A 331 -6.10 15.64 2.21
N VAL A 332 -5.23 16.27 3.00
CA VAL A 332 -5.06 15.92 4.42
C VAL A 332 -6.34 16.21 5.21
N GLY A 333 -6.94 17.38 5.00
CA GLY A 333 -8.21 17.74 5.65
C GLY A 333 -9.35 16.80 5.28
N LEU A 334 -9.49 16.43 4.03
CA LEU A 334 -10.49 15.47 3.57
C LEU A 334 -10.23 14.08 4.16
N GLY A 335 -8.99 13.62 4.17
CA GLY A 335 -8.61 12.35 4.76
C GLY A 335 -8.93 12.26 6.25
N MET A 336 -8.59 13.31 7.00
CA MET A 336 -8.92 13.39 8.43
C MET A 336 -10.43 13.38 8.66
N SER A 337 -11.20 14.10 7.84
CA SER A 337 -12.66 14.16 7.96
C SER A 337 -13.32 12.81 7.66
N VAL A 338 -12.90 12.15 6.58
CA VAL A 338 -13.43 10.84 6.18
C VAL A 338 -13.08 9.78 7.23
N MET A 339 -11.86 9.76 7.73
CA MET A 339 -11.47 8.77 8.75
C MET A 339 -12.02 9.10 10.12
N ALA A 340 -12.32 10.35 10.45
CA ALA A 340 -13.07 10.70 11.64
C ALA A 340 -14.49 10.12 11.58
N LEU A 341 -15.14 10.21 10.42
CA LEU A 341 -16.44 9.57 10.20
C LEU A 341 -16.35 8.04 10.33
N MET A 342 -15.34 7.43 9.71
CA MET A 342 -15.09 5.99 9.82
C MET A 342 -14.78 5.58 11.26
N GLY A 343 -14.08 6.40 12.01
CA GLY A 343 -13.84 6.21 13.45
C GLY A 343 -15.13 6.22 14.27
N VAL A 344 -16.05 7.13 13.97
CA VAL A 344 -17.40 7.13 14.59
C VAL A 344 -18.16 5.87 14.26
N VAL A 345 -18.16 5.43 13.00
CA VAL A 345 -18.80 4.18 12.55
C VAL A 345 -18.17 3.00 13.29
N MET A 346 -16.86 2.94 13.37
CA MET A 346 -16.13 1.87 14.08
C MET A 346 -16.47 1.84 15.55
N PHE A 347 -16.54 2.99 16.22
CA PHE A 347 -16.90 3.10 17.63
C PHE A 347 -18.32 2.60 17.90
N VAL A 348 -19.29 3.00 17.08
CA VAL A 348 -20.70 2.62 17.25
C VAL A 348 -20.94 1.15 16.90
N PHE A 349 -20.33 0.66 15.81
CA PHE A 349 -20.57 -0.70 15.30
C PHE A 349 -19.46 -1.70 15.67
N ALA A 350 -18.57 -1.35 16.59
CA ALA A 350 -17.49 -2.24 17.00
C ALA A 350 -17.94 -3.64 17.44
N PRO A 351 -19.01 -3.82 18.25
CA PRO A 351 -19.48 -5.16 18.61
C PRO A 351 -19.92 -6.00 17.43
N GLU A 352 -20.61 -5.38 16.48
CA GLU A 352 -21.08 -6.05 15.26
C GLU A 352 -19.93 -6.42 14.33
N MET A 353 -18.94 -5.53 14.18
CA MET A 353 -17.76 -5.77 13.35
C MET A 353 -16.95 -6.98 13.87
N ILE A 354 -16.71 -7.04 15.16
CA ILE A 354 -16.02 -8.19 15.77
C ILE A 354 -16.92 -9.43 15.78
N GLY A 355 -18.21 -9.26 16.00
CA GLY A 355 -19.20 -10.36 16.02
C GLY A 355 -19.32 -11.11 14.69
N VAL A 356 -19.09 -10.44 13.56
CA VAL A 356 -19.03 -11.08 12.24
C VAL A 356 -17.80 -11.97 12.11
N LEU A 357 -16.69 -11.61 12.77
CA LEU A 357 -15.43 -12.34 12.69
C LEU A 357 -15.34 -13.48 13.71
N SER A 358 -15.97 -13.35 14.86
CA SER A 358 -15.95 -14.37 15.91
C SER A 358 -17.29 -14.45 16.65
N PRO A 359 -17.82 -15.68 16.88
CA PRO A 359 -18.99 -15.90 17.70
C PRO A 359 -18.68 -15.93 19.21
N VAL A 360 -17.40 -15.96 19.60
CA VAL A 360 -16.97 -16.06 21.00
C VAL A 360 -17.16 -14.72 21.70
N GLU A 361 -17.95 -14.70 22.78
CA GLU A 361 -18.32 -13.47 23.48
C GLU A 361 -17.11 -12.76 24.12
N SER A 362 -16.21 -13.49 24.74
CA SER A 362 -15.00 -12.92 25.36
C SER A 362 -14.08 -12.23 24.34
N ILE A 363 -13.93 -12.81 23.16
CA ILE A 363 -13.17 -12.21 22.04
C ILE A 363 -13.90 -10.96 21.53
N ARG A 364 -15.21 -11.03 21.39
CA ARG A 364 -16.05 -9.92 20.94
C ARG A 364 -15.96 -8.73 21.91
N GLU A 365 -16.07 -8.94 23.19
CA GLU A 365 -15.95 -7.89 24.20
C GLU A 365 -14.58 -7.21 24.18
N LEU A 366 -13.51 -7.99 24.19
CA LEU A 366 -12.14 -7.47 24.19
C LEU A 366 -11.81 -6.75 22.87
N GLY A 367 -12.18 -7.32 21.74
CA GLY A 367 -12.01 -6.70 20.43
C GLY A 367 -12.80 -5.40 20.27
N THR A 368 -14.00 -5.34 20.81
CA THR A 368 -14.82 -4.13 20.85
C THR A 368 -14.14 -3.00 21.63
N LEU A 369 -13.58 -3.27 22.80
CA LEU A 369 -12.82 -2.29 23.56
C LEU A 369 -11.60 -1.79 22.79
N CYS A 370 -10.87 -2.69 22.14
CA CYS A 370 -9.71 -2.33 21.31
C CYS A 370 -10.10 -1.39 20.17
N LEU A 371 -11.16 -1.70 19.43
CA LEU A 371 -11.64 -0.85 18.33
C LEU A 371 -12.11 0.52 18.81
N ARG A 372 -12.77 0.58 19.94
CA ARG A 372 -13.24 1.84 20.53
C ARG A 372 -12.09 2.73 21.00
N ILE A 373 -11.03 2.15 21.52
CA ILE A 373 -9.80 2.88 21.87
C ILE A 373 -9.18 3.48 20.61
N GLU A 374 -9.04 2.70 19.54
CA GLU A 374 -8.42 3.14 18.29
C GLU A 374 -9.25 4.18 17.54
N ALA A 375 -10.58 4.16 17.68
CA ALA A 375 -11.48 5.07 16.99
C ALA A 375 -11.13 6.55 17.22
N PHE A 376 -10.63 6.90 18.40
CA PHE A 376 -10.20 8.27 18.72
C PHE A 376 -8.92 8.69 17.98
N ALA A 377 -8.09 7.74 17.58
CA ALA A 377 -6.84 8.00 16.87
C ALA A 377 -7.01 8.02 15.33
N GLU A 378 -8.15 7.60 14.80
CA GLU A 378 -8.37 7.49 13.36
C GLU A 378 -8.13 8.81 12.58
N PRO A 379 -8.60 9.99 13.02
CA PRO A 379 -8.29 11.23 12.30
C PRO A 379 -6.80 11.52 12.24
N PHE A 380 -6.06 11.27 13.29
CA PHE A 380 -4.61 11.45 13.34
C PHE A 380 -3.87 10.39 12.53
N PHE A 381 -4.39 9.18 12.48
CA PHE A 381 -3.89 8.15 11.58
C PHE A 381 -4.07 8.57 10.12
N ALA A 382 -5.21 9.16 9.75
CA ALA A 382 -5.41 9.75 8.43
C ALA A 382 -4.41 10.86 8.14
N ALA A 383 -4.15 11.74 9.10
CA ALA A 383 -3.15 12.80 8.94
C ALA A 383 -1.77 12.20 8.63
N SER A 384 -1.38 11.12 9.31
CA SER A 384 -0.10 10.45 9.04
C SER A 384 -0.07 9.79 7.65
N ILE A 385 -1.11 9.07 7.25
CA ILE A 385 -1.19 8.38 5.95
C ILE A 385 -1.14 9.38 4.80
N VAL A 386 -2.01 10.38 4.82
CA VAL A 386 -2.13 11.33 3.69
C VAL A 386 -0.93 12.25 3.61
N THR A 387 -0.41 12.74 4.74
CA THR A 387 0.79 13.58 4.75
C THR A 387 2.03 12.80 4.30
N TYR A 388 2.14 11.54 4.68
CA TYR A 388 3.20 10.67 4.16
C TYR A 388 3.12 10.57 2.63
N SER A 389 1.93 10.38 2.07
CA SER A 389 1.72 10.35 0.62
C SER A 389 2.05 11.68 -0.05
N VAL A 390 1.73 12.79 0.57
CA VAL A 390 2.12 14.14 0.11
C VAL A 390 3.64 14.27 0.05
N CYS A 391 4.34 13.86 1.09
CA CYS A 391 5.81 13.88 1.13
C CYS A 391 6.42 12.99 0.05
N VAL A 392 5.91 11.78 -0.14
CA VAL A 392 6.35 10.86 -1.20
C VAL A 392 6.11 11.46 -2.58
N GLY A 393 4.95 12.07 -2.81
CA GLY A 393 4.65 12.77 -4.06
C GLY A 393 5.60 13.91 -4.37
N ALA A 394 6.11 14.59 -3.35
CA ALA A 394 7.13 15.63 -3.48
C ALA A 394 8.57 15.07 -3.59
N GLY A 395 8.75 13.76 -3.45
CA GLY A 395 10.06 13.11 -3.48
C GLY A 395 10.79 13.06 -2.13
N ASP A 396 10.14 13.48 -1.06
CA ASP A 396 10.69 13.44 0.29
C ASP A 396 10.27 12.15 1.00
N THR A 397 11.19 11.20 1.14
CA THR A 397 10.92 9.91 1.79
C THR A 397 11.78 9.64 3.01
N LYS A 398 12.93 10.32 3.16
CA LYS A 398 13.86 10.09 4.29
C LYS A 398 13.27 10.51 5.63
N LYS A 399 12.81 11.74 5.73
CA LYS A 399 12.26 12.27 6.98
C LYS A 399 10.91 11.66 7.36
N PRO A 400 9.97 11.47 6.42
CA PRO A 400 8.76 10.70 6.71
C PRO A 400 9.03 9.28 7.19
N ALA A 401 9.99 8.58 6.59
CA ALA A 401 10.43 7.25 7.04
C ALA A 401 10.98 7.30 8.48
N ALA A 402 11.81 8.30 8.79
CA ALA A 402 12.35 8.50 10.12
C ALA A 402 11.25 8.76 11.17
N ILE A 403 10.22 9.54 10.84
CA ILE A 403 9.07 9.78 11.71
C ILE A 403 8.32 8.47 11.97
N ASN A 404 7.99 7.72 10.92
CA ASN A 404 7.28 6.45 11.05
C ASN A 404 8.06 5.44 11.91
N LEU A 405 9.34 5.26 11.63
CA LEU A 405 10.19 4.34 12.38
C LEU A 405 10.42 4.78 13.82
N GLY A 406 10.68 6.06 14.04
CA GLY A 406 10.90 6.63 15.37
C GLY A 406 9.67 6.46 16.26
N THR A 407 8.50 6.82 15.77
CA THR A 407 7.26 6.68 16.54
C THR A 407 6.90 5.21 16.78
N MET A 408 7.08 4.34 15.80
CA MET A 408 6.77 2.92 15.94
C MET A 408 7.68 2.22 16.93
N TRP A 409 8.99 2.36 16.78
CA TRP A 409 9.95 1.65 17.62
C TRP A 409 10.14 2.28 19.00
N LEU A 410 10.22 3.60 19.09
CA LEU A 410 10.50 4.29 20.35
C LEU A 410 9.24 4.54 21.20
N VAL A 411 8.10 4.78 20.60
CA VAL A 411 6.87 5.12 21.31
C VAL A 411 5.93 3.94 21.40
N ARG A 412 5.49 3.38 20.26
CA ARG A 412 4.47 2.32 20.26
C ARG A 412 4.96 1.07 20.98
N LEU A 413 6.10 0.53 20.62
CA LEU A 413 6.61 -0.72 21.18
C LEU A 413 6.98 -0.57 22.66
N THR A 414 7.57 0.55 23.03
CA THR A 414 7.93 0.83 24.43
C THR A 414 6.69 0.95 25.30
N LEU A 415 5.70 1.74 24.87
CA LEU A 415 4.44 1.89 25.63
C LEU A 415 3.62 0.59 25.65
N ALA A 416 3.59 -0.15 24.53
CA ALA A 416 2.88 -1.42 24.46
C ALA A 416 3.47 -2.43 25.46
N TYR A 417 4.80 -2.53 25.51
CA TYR A 417 5.46 -3.41 26.46
C TYR A 417 5.16 -3.02 27.92
N GLY A 418 5.23 -1.74 28.25
CA GLY A 418 4.93 -1.24 29.60
C GLY A 418 3.47 -1.38 30.00
N LEU A 419 2.55 -0.95 29.14
CA LEU A 419 1.12 -0.96 29.42
C LEU A 419 0.50 -2.35 29.34
N SER A 420 1.05 -3.27 28.57
CA SER A 420 0.56 -4.65 28.48
C SER A 420 0.65 -5.39 29.81
N LYS A 421 1.63 -5.06 30.64
CA LYS A 421 1.82 -5.65 31.96
C LYS A 421 0.72 -5.25 32.94
N SER A 422 0.19 -4.03 32.85
CA SER A 422 -0.83 -3.49 33.75
C SER A 422 -2.25 -3.65 33.23
N TYR A 423 -2.47 -3.49 31.93
CA TYR A 423 -3.77 -3.41 31.27
C TYR A 423 -4.04 -4.52 30.26
N GLY A 424 -3.07 -5.39 29.99
CA GLY A 424 -3.20 -6.45 29.01
C GLY A 424 -3.31 -5.93 27.57
N LEU A 425 -4.21 -6.50 26.78
CA LEU A 425 -4.40 -6.09 25.38
C LEU A 425 -4.90 -4.64 25.23
N GLU A 426 -5.73 -4.18 26.16
CA GLU A 426 -6.19 -2.79 26.18
C GLU A 426 -5.00 -1.82 26.26
N GLY A 427 -3.98 -2.14 27.07
CA GLY A 427 -2.75 -1.37 27.17
C GLY A 427 -1.97 -1.31 25.84
N VAL A 428 -1.91 -2.40 25.10
CA VAL A 428 -1.29 -2.44 23.77
C VAL A 428 -2.02 -1.51 22.80
N TRP A 429 -3.34 -1.52 22.80
CA TRP A 429 -4.14 -0.66 21.92
C TRP A 429 -4.12 0.81 22.34
N ILE A 430 -4.05 1.10 23.66
CA ILE A 430 -3.81 2.46 24.14
C ILE A 430 -2.45 2.98 23.66
N ALA A 431 -1.41 2.15 23.71
CA ALA A 431 -0.09 2.49 23.18
C ALA A 431 -0.16 2.77 21.67
N MET A 432 -0.88 1.97 20.91
CA MET A 432 -1.07 2.15 19.48
C MET A 432 -1.81 3.44 19.17
N ALA A 433 -2.92 3.73 19.85
CA ALA A 433 -3.69 4.97 19.67
C ALA A 433 -2.85 6.20 20.04
N THR A 434 -2.11 6.15 21.11
CA THR A 434 -1.21 7.25 21.55
C THR A 434 -0.12 7.50 20.51
N GLU A 435 0.51 6.46 20.02
CA GLU A 435 1.57 6.56 19.01
C GLU A 435 1.01 7.11 17.68
N LEU A 436 -0.14 6.63 17.20
CA LEU A 436 -0.75 7.13 15.98
C LEU A 436 -1.15 8.60 16.10
N THR A 437 -1.63 9.02 17.26
CA THR A 437 -1.93 10.43 17.53
C THR A 437 -0.65 11.28 17.47
N LEU A 438 0.41 10.85 18.12
CA LEU A 438 1.72 11.52 18.05
C LEU A 438 2.26 11.58 16.64
N ARG A 439 2.22 10.46 15.93
CA ARG A 439 2.65 10.38 14.52
C ARG A 439 1.88 11.36 13.63
N GLY A 440 0.56 11.39 13.78
CA GLY A 440 -0.29 12.33 13.07
C GLY A 440 0.07 13.78 13.36
N CYS A 441 0.31 14.14 14.61
CA CYS A 441 0.74 15.47 15.01
C CYS A 441 2.10 15.84 14.41
N LEU A 442 3.06 14.93 14.42
CA LEU A 442 4.38 15.17 13.82
C LEU A 442 4.29 15.38 12.31
N PHE A 443 3.47 14.59 11.62
CA PHE A 443 3.24 14.79 10.20
C PHE A 443 2.52 16.11 9.89
N LEU A 444 1.56 16.51 10.70
CA LEU A 444 0.89 17.81 10.54
C LEU A 444 1.87 18.97 10.73
N VAL A 445 2.77 18.89 11.71
CA VAL A 445 3.82 19.89 11.90
C VAL A 445 4.72 19.96 10.67
N ARG A 446 5.10 18.80 10.10
CA ARG A 446 5.90 18.77 8.88
C ARG A 446 5.16 19.37 7.70
N LEU A 447 3.88 19.08 7.55
CA LEU A 447 3.02 19.62 6.49
C LEU A 447 2.97 21.14 6.55
N PHE A 448 2.71 21.72 7.72
CA PHE A 448 2.56 23.16 7.89
C PHE A 448 3.88 23.93 7.80
N ARG A 449 4.99 23.33 8.20
CA ARG A 449 6.32 23.92 8.03
C ARG A 449 6.76 24.00 6.56
N GLY A 450 6.17 23.21 5.67
CA GLY A 450 6.46 23.23 4.24
C GLY A 450 7.87 22.73 3.87
N SER A 451 8.60 22.11 4.80
CA SER A 451 9.96 21.64 4.56
C SER A 451 10.02 20.48 3.56
N TRP A 452 8.91 19.77 3.36
CA TRP A 452 8.77 18.71 2.36
C TRP A 452 8.87 19.19 0.91
N LEU A 453 8.58 20.47 0.65
CA LEU A 453 8.69 21.09 -0.69
C LEU A 453 10.14 21.33 -1.13
N LYS A 454 11.09 21.37 -0.21
CA LYS A 454 12.50 21.66 -0.50
C LYS A 454 13.32 20.42 -0.87
N SER A 455 12.79 19.23 -0.68
CA SER A 455 13.53 17.99 -0.77
C SER A 455 13.82 17.53 -2.20
N PHE A 456 13.10 18.05 -3.19
CA PHE A 456 13.28 17.68 -4.59
C PHE A 456 13.04 18.86 -5.52
N ARG A 457 14.02 19.17 -6.38
CA ARG A 457 13.87 20.16 -7.45
C ARG A 457 14.01 19.47 -8.80
N VAL A 458 13.04 19.69 -9.68
CA VAL A 458 13.05 19.18 -11.06
C VAL A 458 14.25 19.77 -11.84
N ASP A 459 14.68 20.98 -11.48
CA ASP A 459 15.81 21.67 -12.13
C ASP A 459 17.17 21.03 -11.84
N SER A 460 17.23 20.05 -10.93
CA SER A 460 18.47 19.32 -10.64
C SER A 460 18.62 18.02 -11.44
N LEU A 461 17.66 17.75 -12.34
CA LEU A 461 17.64 16.63 -13.27
C LEU A 461 18.09 17.07 -14.66
#